data_94713675d61b59a13ab76b8118ea0d09
#
_entry.id   94713675d61b59a13ab76b8118ea0d09
#
_cell.length_a   1.000
_cell.length_b   1.000
_cell.length_c   1.000
_cell.angle_alpha   90.00
_cell.angle_beta   90.00
_cell.angle_gamma   90.00
#
_symmetry.space_group_name_H-M   'P 1'
#
loop_
_entity.id
_entity.type
_entity.pdbx_description
1 polymer ?
#
loop_
_entity_poly.entity_id
_entity_poly.type
_entity_poly.pdbx_seq_one_letter_code
_entity_poly.pdbx_strand_id
1 'polypeptide(L)'
;RMLNTLYNLGSSPEPNLTILWSERLPEPFKKFCAKLSVDTDSIQYENDDLMRMEYGDDYAIACCVSAMKVGKQMQFFGARFNLPKLLLLAINGGYDNVTGMKIGPQMEPLQGDKLDYYEVRGRLDIYREWLCKLYVNTMNVIHYMHDKYAYEKTQMALHDTDVDRMMAFGIAGLSVMADSLSAIKYADVKPIRDENNYIIDFDTNGDFPKFGNDDNRVDKIAQDIIQRAVSYTHLRA
;
A
#
# COMPACT_ATOMS: atom_id res chain seq x y z
N ARG A 1 -12.88 7.71 -27.51
CA ARG A 1 -12.29 6.45 -28.03
C ARG A 1 -11.59 5.66 -26.91
N MET A 2 -10.62 6.23 -26.18
CA MET A 2 -9.89 5.53 -25.12
C MET A 2 -10.82 4.90 -24.07
N LEU A 3 -11.78 5.66 -23.51
CA LEU A 3 -12.76 5.14 -22.57
C LEU A 3 -13.62 4.01 -23.14
N ASN A 4 -13.97 4.09 -24.43
CA ASN A 4 -14.74 3.03 -25.10
C ASN A 4 -13.89 1.76 -25.31
N THR A 5 -12.60 1.93 -25.56
CA THR A 5 -11.65 0.80 -25.60
C THR A 5 -11.54 0.15 -24.23
N LEU A 6 -11.44 0.95 -23.17
CA LEU A 6 -11.41 0.46 -21.79
C LEU A 6 -12.67 -0.35 -21.45
N TYR A 7 -13.85 0.15 -21.85
CA TYR A 7 -15.12 -0.57 -21.68
C TYR A 7 -15.09 -1.95 -22.33
N ASN A 8 -14.58 -2.04 -23.58
CA ASN A 8 -14.48 -3.30 -24.30
C ASN A 8 -13.46 -4.27 -23.70
N LEU A 9 -12.44 -3.74 -23.02
CA LEU A 9 -11.40 -4.52 -22.35
C LEU A 9 -11.73 -4.79 -20.88
N GLY A 10 -12.82 -4.25 -20.35
CA GLY A 10 -13.18 -4.33 -18.94
C GLY A 10 -13.47 -5.74 -18.40
N SER A 11 -13.58 -6.74 -19.29
CA SER A 11 -13.64 -8.16 -18.93
C SER A 11 -12.27 -8.77 -18.62
N SER A 12 -11.18 -8.06 -18.94
CA SER A 12 -9.82 -8.47 -18.63
C SER A 12 -9.43 -7.97 -17.23
N PRO A 13 -8.62 -8.72 -16.44
CA PRO A 13 -8.32 -8.34 -15.06
C PRO A 13 -7.44 -7.09 -14.88
N GLU A 14 -6.74 -6.63 -15.94
CA GLU A 14 -5.69 -5.63 -15.80
C GLU A 14 -5.80 -4.36 -16.66
N PRO A 15 -6.81 -4.08 -17.49
CA PRO A 15 -6.89 -2.78 -18.12
C PRO A 15 -7.13 -1.71 -17.06
N ASN A 16 -6.35 -0.64 -17.14
CA ASN A 16 -6.33 0.42 -16.15
C ASN A 16 -6.20 1.78 -16.84
N LEU A 17 -7.01 2.74 -16.46
CA LEU A 17 -6.97 4.11 -16.97
C LEU A 17 -7.21 5.10 -15.83
N THR A 18 -6.30 6.05 -15.66
CA THR A 18 -6.45 7.15 -14.71
C THR A 18 -7.06 8.36 -15.40
N ILE A 19 -8.13 8.89 -14.85
CA ILE A 19 -8.80 10.12 -15.27
C ILE A 19 -8.34 11.25 -14.33
N LEU A 20 -7.82 12.33 -14.92
CA LEU A 20 -7.60 13.59 -14.21
C LEU A 20 -8.95 14.28 -14.06
N TRP A 21 -9.56 14.12 -12.88
CA TRP A 21 -10.92 14.58 -12.61
C TRP A 21 -10.94 16.03 -12.15
N SER A 22 -11.79 16.83 -12.78
CA SER A 22 -12.06 18.22 -12.40
C SER A 22 -13.54 18.51 -12.49
N GLU A 23 -14.01 19.46 -11.68
CA GLU A 23 -15.39 19.97 -11.79
C GLU A 23 -15.68 20.60 -13.16
N ARG A 24 -14.64 21.12 -13.83
CA ARG A 24 -14.70 21.75 -15.15
C ARG A 24 -14.90 20.78 -16.32
N LEU A 25 -14.80 19.48 -16.10
CA LEU A 25 -15.01 18.48 -17.15
C LEU A 25 -16.46 18.52 -17.67
N PRO A 26 -16.66 18.33 -19.00
CA PRO A 26 -18.00 18.33 -19.58
C PRO A 26 -18.90 17.25 -18.96
N GLU A 27 -20.16 17.60 -18.71
CA GLU A 27 -21.13 16.73 -18.06
C GLU A 27 -21.34 15.38 -18.81
N PRO A 28 -21.41 15.33 -20.17
CA PRO A 28 -21.50 14.05 -20.88
C PRO A 28 -20.28 13.14 -20.65
N PHE A 29 -19.08 13.73 -20.49
CA PHE A 29 -17.86 12.99 -20.18
C PHE A 29 -17.93 12.39 -18.77
N LYS A 30 -18.33 13.19 -17.77
CA LYS A 30 -18.52 12.74 -16.39
C LYS A 30 -19.50 11.57 -16.29
N LYS A 31 -20.65 11.69 -16.98
CA LYS A 31 -21.65 10.62 -17.05
C LYS A 31 -21.12 9.33 -17.67
N PHE A 32 -20.30 9.44 -18.71
CA PHE A 32 -19.71 8.29 -19.35
C PHE A 32 -18.65 7.62 -18.44
N CYS A 33 -17.83 8.42 -17.74
CA CYS A 33 -16.90 7.91 -16.75
C CYS A 33 -17.61 7.19 -15.60
N ALA A 34 -18.69 7.79 -15.07
CA ALA A 34 -19.50 7.17 -14.02
C ALA A 34 -20.09 5.83 -14.47
N LYS A 35 -20.63 5.78 -15.71
CA LYS A 35 -21.12 4.52 -16.30
C LYS A 35 -20.01 3.47 -16.34
N LEU A 36 -18.81 3.84 -16.78
CA LEU A 36 -17.69 2.93 -16.85
C LEU A 36 -17.29 2.39 -15.45
N SER A 37 -17.32 3.27 -14.44
CA SER A 37 -17.01 2.88 -13.05
C SER A 37 -18.04 1.91 -12.46
N VAL A 38 -19.29 1.95 -12.94
CA VAL A 38 -20.33 0.99 -12.54
C VAL A 38 -20.17 -0.35 -13.27
N ASP A 39 -19.84 -0.28 -14.56
CA ASP A 39 -19.79 -1.46 -15.44
C ASP A 39 -18.45 -2.21 -15.35
N THR A 40 -17.36 -1.53 -14.92
CA THR A 40 -16.00 -2.10 -14.82
C THR A 40 -15.27 -1.56 -13.61
N ASP A 41 -14.22 -2.25 -13.16
CA ASP A 41 -13.28 -1.80 -12.10
C ASP A 41 -11.95 -1.28 -12.67
N SER A 42 -11.91 -0.99 -13.96
CA SER A 42 -10.71 -0.67 -14.73
C SER A 42 -10.39 0.83 -14.85
N ILE A 43 -11.17 1.69 -14.19
CA ILE A 43 -11.01 3.14 -14.22
C ILE A 43 -10.75 3.67 -12.81
N GLN A 44 -9.84 4.63 -12.70
CA GLN A 44 -9.54 5.32 -11.46
C GLN A 44 -9.46 6.82 -11.70
N TYR A 45 -9.49 7.60 -10.62
CA TYR A 45 -9.58 9.06 -10.67
C TYR A 45 -8.52 9.70 -9.78
N GLU A 46 -7.90 10.75 -10.30
CA GLU A 46 -7.06 11.68 -9.55
C GLU A 46 -7.68 13.08 -9.59
N ASN A 47 -7.60 13.81 -8.50
CA ASN A 47 -8.13 15.16 -8.43
C ASN A 47 -7.21 16.15 -9.15
N ASP A 48 -7.53 16.50 -10.41
CA ASP A 48 -6.75 17.39 -11.26
C ASP A 48 -6.62 18.79 -10.66
N ASP A 49 -7.68 19.29 -10.01
CA ASP A 49 -7.67 20.65 -9.44
C ASP A 49 -6.68 20.74 -8.27
N LEU A 50 -6.55 19.72 -7.44
CA LEU A 50 -5.56 19.63 -6.37
C LEU A 50 -4.15 19.34 -6.91
N MET A 51 -4.02 18.42 -7.87
CA MET A 51 -2.71 18.07 -8.44
C MET A 51 -2.05 19.26 -9.13
N ARG A 52 -2.83 20.09 -9.84
CA ARG A 52 -2.31 21.32 -10.46
C ARG A 52 -1.79 22.34 -9.46
N MET A 53 -2.33 22.40 -8.27
CA MET A 53 -1.84 23.30 -7.21
C MET A 53 -0.42 22.92 -6.77
N GLU A 54 -0.09 21.63 -6.76
CA GLU A 54 1.22 21.10 -6.33
C GLU A 54 2.21 20.99 -7.50
N TYR A 55 1.78 20.43 -8.63
CA TYR A 55 2.66 20.06 -9.75
C TYR A 55 2.66 21.07 -10.89
N GLY A 56 1.70 22.02 -10.93
CA GLY A 56 1.48 22.91 -12.06
C GLY A 56 0.69 22.25 -13.20
N ASP A 57 0.66 22.88 -14.35
CA ASP A 57 -0.16 22.42 -15.49
C ASP A 57 0.48 21.28 -16.28
N ASP A 58 1.81 21.14 -16.18
CA ASP A 58 2.57 20.15 -16.96
C ASP A 58 3.00 18.97 -16.07
N TYR A 59 2.02 18.17 -15.70
CA TYR A 59 2.20 16.93 -14.95
C TYR A 59 1.50 15.76 -15.61
N ALA A 60 1.92 14.57 -15.26
CA ALA A 60 1.29 13.32 -15.64
C ALA A 60 1.25 12.34 -14.47
N ILE A 61 0.34 11.39 -14.54
CA ILE A 61 0.32 10.26 -13.61
C ILE A 61 1.15 9.13 -14.18
N ALA A 62 2.24 8.81 -13.51
CA ALA A 62 3.05 7.65 -13.85
C ALA A 62 2.47 6.40 -13.21
N CYS A 63 2.46 5.30 -13.95
CA CYS A 63 1.88 4.03 -13.55
C CYS A 63 0.38 4.20 -13.22
N CYS A 64 0.02 4.21 -11.94
CA CYS A 64 -1.38 4.26 -11.50
C CYS A 64 -1.73 5.53 -10.70
N VAL A 65 -0.84 6.06 -9.84
CA VAL A 65 -1.18 7.15 -8.91
C VAL A 65 -0.04 8.16 -8.67
N SER A 66 1.14 7.97 -9.22
CA SER A 66 2.29 8.84 -8.94
C SER A 66 2.28 10.06 -9.84
N ALA A 67 1.91 11.22 -9.30
CA ALA A 67 1.99 12.47 -10.03
C ALA A 67 3.44 12.95 -10.16
N MET A 68 3.84 13.38 -11.35
CA MET A 68 5.19 13.86 -11.66
C MET A 68 5.16 14.98 -12.68
N LYS A 69 6.06 15.96 -12.53
CA LYS A 69 6.32 17.00 -13.52
C LYS A 69 7.00 16.37 -14.74
N VAL A 70 6.38 16.56 -15.91
CA VAL A 70 6.85 15.92 -17.16
C VAL A 70 8.24 16.42 -17.52
N GLY A 71 9.15 15.48 -17.79
CA GLY A 71 10.54 15.76 -18.13
C GLY A 71 11.45 16.19 -16.97
N LYS A 72 10.89 16.53 -15.81
CA LYS A 72 11.63 17.09 -14.66
C LYS A 72 11.70 16.17 -13.46
N GLN A 73 10.76 15.24 -13.35
CA GLN A 73 10.70 14.29 -12.25
C GLN A 73 10.58 12.88 -12.78
N MET A 74 11.15 11.93 -12.09
CA MET A 74 11.07 10.53 -12.45
C MET A 74 11.09 9.62 -11.24
N GLN A 75 10.23 8.60 -11.28
CA GLN A 75 10.23 7.48 -10.36
C GLN A 75 10.69 6.23 -11.11
N PHE A 76 11.91 5.78 -10.85
CA PHE A 76 12.50 4.63 -11.54
C PHE A 76 12.07 3.29 -10.96
N PHE A 77 11.88 3.26 -9.66
CA PHE A 77 11.57 2.04 -8.96
C PHE A 77 10.62 2.30 -7.81
N GLY A 78 9.64 1.43 -7.69
CA GLY A 78 8.73 1.38 -6.56
C GLY A 78 8.58 -0.05 -6.06
N ALA A 79 8.44 -0.21 -4.78
CA ALA A 79 8.13 -1.49 -4.16
C ALA A 79 6.98 -1.35 -3.18
N ARG A 80 6.44 -2.46 -2.74
CA ARG A 80 5.42 -2.51 -1.67
C ARG A 80 5.79 -3.58 -0.67
N PHE A 81 5.58 -3.30 0.61
CA PHE A 81 5.57 -4.37 1.59
C PHE A 81 4.14 -4.72 2.02
N ASN A 82 3.95 -5.98 2.39
CA ASN A 82 2.64 -6.52 2.73
C ASN A 82 2.38 -6.34 4.22
N LEU A 83 1.45 -5.44 4.58
CA LEU A 83 1.07 -5.15 5.97
C LEU A 83 0.44 -6.35 6.69
N PRO A 84 -0.52 -7.09 6.11
CA PRO A 84 -1.06 -8.30 6.72
C PRO A 84 0.01 -9.36 7.01
N LYS A 85 0.97 -9.53 6.11
CA LYS A 85 2.10 -10.44 6.33
C LYS A 85 2.95 -10.01 7.52
N LEU A 86 3.19 -8.71 7.67
CA LEU A 86 3.91 -8.17 8.82
C LEU A 86 3.17 -8.48 10.14
N LEU A 87 1.85 -8.34 10.16
CA LEU A 87 1.02 -8.70 11.31
C LEU A 87 1.15 -10.18 11.66
N LEU A 88 1.04 -11.07 10.67
CA LEU A 88 1.19 -12.51 10.87
C LEU A 88 2.58 -12.88 11.42
N LEU A 89 3.64 -12.27 10.91
CA LEU A 89 4.99 -12.45 11.46
C LEU A 89 5.09 -11.95 12.90
N ALA A 90 4.51 -10.80 13.21
CA ALA A 90 4.55 -10.23 14.54
C ALA A 90 3.86 -11.12 15.59
N ILE A 91 2.69 -11.66 15.27
CA ILE A 91 1.95 -12.54 16.20
C ILE A 91 2.57 -13.95 16.31
N ASN A 92 3.24 -14.43 15.25
CA ASN A 92 3.92 -15.72 15.21
C ASN A 92 5.41 -15.66 15.59
N GLY A 93 5.88 -14.54 16.16
CA GLY A 93 7.27 -14.42 16.60
C GLY A 93 8.30 -14.56 15.48
N GLY A 94 7.92 -14.17 14.25
CA GLY A 94 8.75 -14.24 13.05
C GLY A 94 8.54 -15.51 12.21
N TYR A 95 7.75 -16.45 12.65
CA TYR A 95 7.48 -17.65 11.86
C TYR A 95 6.54 -17.35 10.68
N ASP A 96 6.96 -17.74 9.50
CA ASP A 96 6.18 -17.65 8.27
C ASP A 96 5.59 -19.00 7.90
N ASN A 97 4.27 -19.13 7.99
CA ASN A 97 3.53 -20.36 7.69
C ASN A 97 3.70 -20.85 6.24
N VAL A 98 4.00 -19.93 5.30
CA VAL A 98 4.12 -20.27 3.87
C VAL A 98 5.46 -20.92 3.56
N THR A 99 6.54 -20.35 4.12
CA THR A 99 7.90 -20.82 3.85
C THR A 99 8.48 -21.74 4.92
N GLY A 100 7.84 -21.81 6.09
CA GLY A 100 8.33 -22.55 7.25
C GLY A 100 9.57 -21.93 7.91
N MET A 101 9.94 -20.70 7.54
CA MET A 101 11.15 -20.02 8.03
C MET A 101 10.81 -18.97 9.10
N LYS A 102 11.78 -18.71 9.99
CA LYS A 102 11.72 -17.54 10.86
C LYS A 102 12.34 -16.34 10.17
N ILE A 103 11.55 -15.26 10.04
CA ILE A 103 11.88 -14.03 9.33
C ILE A 103 11.76 -12.83 10.26
N GLY A 104 12.81 -12.00 10.34
CA GLY A 104 12.83 -10.80 11.17
C GLY A 104 13.20 -11.06 12.63
N PRO A 105 12.78 -10.20 13.56
CA PRO A 105 13.03 -10.38 14.99
C PRO A 105 12.47 -11.71 15.49
N GLN A 106 13.32 -12.52 16.12
CA GLN A 106 12.89 -13.83 16.62
C GLN A 106 12.33 -13.69 18.03
N MET A 107 11.08 -14.05 18.19
CA MET A 107 10.35 -14.02 19.44
C MET A 107 9.52 -15.29 19.56
N GLU A 108 8.94 -15.55 20.74
CA GLU A 108 7.94 -16.60 20.86
C GLU A 108 6.61 -16.13 20.23
N PRO A 109 5.83 -17.02 19.62
CA PRO A 109 4.46 -16.69 19.21
C PRO A 109 3.65 -16.10 20.36
N LEU A 110 2.71 -15.21 20.07
CA LEU A 110 1.81 -14.71 21.10
C LEU A 110 1.06 -15.86 21.75
N GLN A 111 1.00 -15.87 23.05
CA GLN A 111 0.33 -16.93 23.84
C GLN A 111 -1.11 -16.50 24.20
N GLY A 112 -1.89 -17.43 24.75
CA GLY A 112 -3.26 -17.20 25.19
C GLY A 112 -4.33 -17.64 24.21
N ASP A 113 -5.55 -17.75 24.71
CA ASP A 113 -6.72 -18.22 23.98
C ASP A 113 -7.42 -17.13 23.18
N LYS A 114 -6.98 -15.88 23.35
CA LYS A 114 -7.49 -14.68 22.68
C LYS A 114 -6.34 -13.72 22.41
N LEU A 115 -6.39 -13.03 21.25
CA LEU A 115 -5.45 -11.97 20.95
C LEU A 115 -5.77 -10.68 21.73
N ASP A 116 -4.80 -10.16 22.47
CA ASP A 116 -4.88 -8.84 23.09
C ASP A 116 -4.40 -7.74 22.14
N TYR A 117 -5.22 -6.71 21.96
CA TYR A 117 -4.95 -5.62 21.03
C TYR A 117 -3.65 -4.87 21.34
N TYR A 118 -3.36 -4.59 22.60
CA TYR A 118 -2.18 -3.82 22.99
C TYR A 118 -0.91 -4.65 22.89
N GLU A 119 -0.99 -5.93 23.20
CA GLU A 119 0.12 -6.86 23.00
C GLU A 119 0.45 -7.03 21.51
N VAL A 120 -0.56 -7.27 20.66
CA VAL A 120 -0.39 -7.31 19.19
C VAL A 120 0.24 -6.01 18.68
N ARG A 121 -0.24 -4.86 19.14
CA ARG A 121 0.31 -3.55 18.76
C ARG A 121 1.78 -3.39 19.16
N GLY A 122 2.13 -3.76 20.36
CA GLY A 122 3.53 -3.70 20.83
C GLY A 122 4.46 -4.57 19.99
N ARG A 123 4.03 -5.79 19.67
CA ARG A 123 4.78 -6.68 18.77
C ARG A 123 4.92 -6.11 17.37
N LEU A 124 3.81 -5.59 16.83
CA LEU A 124 3.80 -4.98 15.51
C LEU A 124 4.76 -3.78 15.40
N ASP A 125 4.92 -2.98 16.45
CA ASP A 125 5.85 -1.85 16.47
C ASP A 125 7.31 -2.32 16.31
N ILE A 126 7.70 -3.42 16.95
CA ILE A 126 9.04 -4.01 16.83
C ILE A 126 9.28 -4.50 15.39
N TYR A 127 8.32 -5.22 14.83
CA TYR A 127 8.43 -5.76 13.47
C TYR A 127 8.40 -4.66 12.41
N ARG A 128 7.63 -3.61 12.63
CA ARG A 128 7.60 -2.45 11.73
C ARG A 128 8.94 -1.72 11.72
N GLU A 129 9.55 -1.48 12.87
CA GLU A 129 10.86 -0.84 12.92
C GLU A 129 11.91 -1.66 12.17
N TRP A 130 11.94 -2.96 12.37
CA TRP A 130 12.82 -3.86 11.63
C TRP A 130 12.55 -3.79 10.12
N LEU A 131 11.26 -3.90 9.71
CA LEU A 131 10.89 -3.90 8.30
C LEU A 131 11.22 -2.58 7.62
N CYS A 132 10.98 -1.43 8.26
CA CYS A 132 11.31 -0.13 7.69
C CYS A 132 12.83 0.02 7.45
N LYS A 133 13.67 -0.45 8.37
CA LYS A 133 15.13 -0.50 8.17
C LYS A 133 15.51 -1.37 6.97
N LEU A 134 14.96 -2.56 6.91
CA LEU A 134 15.20 -3.49 5.80
C LEU A 134 14.74 -2.89 4.47
N TYR A 135 13.55 -2.29 4.45
CA TYR A 135 12.94 -1.72 3.26
C TYR A 135 13.77 -0.57 2.69
N VAL A 136 14.14 0.42 3.51
CA VAL A 136 15.00 1.53 3.09
C VAL A 136 16.34 1.03 2.56
N ASN A 137 17.00 0.11 3.29
CA ASN A 137 18.28 -0.44 2.84
C ASN A 137 18.15 -1.20 1.50
N THR A 138 17.10 -1.99 1.34
CA THR A 138 16.84 -2.73 0.09
C THR A 138 16.61 -1.77 -1.08
N MET A 139 15.81 -0.73 -0.88
CA MET A 139 15.55 0.27 -1.91
C MET A 139 16.82 1.01 -2.31
N ASN A 140 17.65 1.40 -1.34
CA ASN A 140 18.94 2.05 -1.60
C ASN A 140 19.89 1.14 -2.40
N VAL A 141 19.95 -0.15 -2.09
CA VAL A 141 20.76 -1.11 -2.85
C VAL A 141 20.27 -1.24 -4.29
N ILE A 142 18.94 -1.33 -4.49
CA ILE A 142 18.35 -1.42 -5.84
C ILE A 142 18.70 -0.16 -6.65
N HIS A 143 18.51 1.03 -6.09
CA HIS A 143 18.85 2.28 -6.77
C HIS A 143 20.36 2.40 -7.06
N TYR A 144 21.22 2.00 -6.13
CA TYR A 144 22.66 1.95 -6.37
C TYR A 144 23.01 1.03 -7.56
N MET A 145 22.35 -0.12 -7.67
CA MET A 145 22.59 -1.06 -8.78
C MET A 145 22.09 -0.49 -10.12
N HIS A 146 20.97 0.23 -10.11
CA HIS A 146 20.47 0.93 -11.31
C HIS A 146 21.46 2.01 -11.77
N ASP A 147 21.99 2.82 -10.86
CA ASP A 147 23.00 3.83 -11.17
C ASP A 147 24.31 3.19 -11.68
N LYS A 148 24.79 2.15 -11.00
CA LYS A 148 26.03 1.45 -11.35
C LYS A 148 26.04 0.91 -12.78
N TYR A 149 24.92 0.39 -13.25
CA TYR A 149 24.79 -0.16 -14.60
C TYR A 149 24.20 0.83 -15.60
N ALA A 150 24.08 2.11 -15.23
CA ALA A 150 23.53 3.19 -16.05
C ALA A 150 22.12 2.92 -16.62
N TYR A 151 21.34 2.05 -15.97
CA TYR A 151 19.99 1.70 -16.38
C TYR A 151 19.08 2.93 -16.43
N GLU A 152 19.15 3.79 -15.42
CA GLU A 152 18.34 5.00 -15.33
C GLU A 152 18.68 6.03 -16.41
N LYS A 153 19.95 6.15 -16.81
CA LYS A 153 20.37 7.08 -17.87
C LYS A 153 19.68 6.80 -19.20
N THR A 154 19.47 5.54 -19.54
CA THR A 154 18.76 5.17 -20.77
C THR A 154 17.28 5.51 -20.69
N GLN A 155 16.68 5.43 -19.51
CA GLN A 155 15.29 5.81 -19.27
C GLN A 155 15.08 7.33 -19.34
N MET A 156 16.10 8.12 -19.03
CA MET A 156 16.04 9.59 -19.01
C MET A 156 16.36 10.27 -20.34
N ALA A 157 16.43 9.55 -21.44
CA ALA A 157 16.83 10.10 -22.75
C ALA A 157 15.95 11.27 -23.24
N LEU A 158 14.70 11.34 -22.77
CA LEU A 158 13.73 12.40 -23.12
C LEU A 158 13.44 13.37 -21.97
N HIS A 159 14.22 13.31 -20.90
CA HIS A 159 14.09 14.22 -19.77
C HIS A 159 14.99 15.44 -19.90
N ASP A 160 14.76 16.44 -19.07
CA ASP A 160 15.60 17.63 -18.93
C ASP A 160 17.01 17.23 -18.42
N THR A 161 17.94 18.18 -18.44
CA THR A 161 19.32 17.94 -17.98
C THR A 161 19.38 17.68 -16.47
N ASP A 162 18.50 18.35 -15.71
CA ASP A 162 18.39 18.22 -14.26
C ASP A 162 17.05 17.61 -13.91
N VAL A 163 17.07 16.42 -13.30
CA VAL A 163 15.88 15.62 -13.03
C VAL A 163 15.86 15.17 -11.58
N ASP A 164 14.77 15.48 -10.88
CA ASP A 164 14.49 14.93 -9.56
C ASP A 164 14.14 13.44 -9.67
N ARG A 165 14.96 12.60 -9.07
CA ARG A 165 14.72 11.15 -9.03
C ARG A 165 14.09 10.75 -7.71
N MET A 166 12.95 10.09 -7.76
CA MET A 166 12.16 9.72 -6.59
C MET A 166 12.09 8.21 -6.42
N MET A 167 12.09 7.78 -5.16
CA MET A 167 11.79 6.39 -4.76
C MET A 167 10.36 6.28 -4.25
N ALA A 168 9.62 5.25 -4.69
CA ALA A 168 8.28 4.98 -4.20
C ALA A 168 8.30 3.89 -3.12
N PHE A 169 8.04 4.29 -1.89
CA PHE A 169 7.88 3.40 -0.73
C PHE A 169 6.40 3.07 -0.53
N GLY A 170 5.91 2.05 -1.25
CA GLY A 170 4.53 1.62 -1.18
C GLY A 170 4.24 0.66 -0.04
N ILE A 171 2.96 0.56 0.30
CA ILE A 171 2.40 -0.44 1.21
C ILE A 171 1.24 -1.15 0.53
N ALA A 172 0.99 -2.40 0.89
CA ALA A 172 -0.13 -3.19 0.39
C ALA A 172 -0.92 -3.79 1.56
N GLY A 173 -2.25 -3.91 1.38
CA GLY A 173 -3.13 -4.56 2.34
C GLY A 173 -3.53 -3.69 3.53
N LEU A 174 -3.63 -2.36 3.36
CA LEU A 174 -4.05 -1.45 4.44
C LEU A 174 -5.43 -1.79 4.98
N SER A 175 -6.41 -2.03 4.12
CA SER A 175 -7.77 -2.39 4.52
C SER A 175 -7.80 -3.68 5.34
N VAL A 176 -7.11 -4.71 4.87
CA VAL A 176 -7.01 -6.01 5.58
C VAL A 176 -6.33 -5.84 6.94
N MET A 177 -5.27 -5.03 7.01
CA MET A 177 -4.57 -4.75 8.26
C MET A 177 -5.44 -3.96 9.24
N ALA A 178 -6.18 -2.94 8.75
CA ALA A 178 -7.08 -2.14 9.55
C ALA A 178 -8.23 -2.99 10.10
N ASP A 179 -8.84 -3.83 9.28
CA ASP A 179 -9.91 -4.74 9.67
C ASP A 179 -9.42 -5.79 10.66
N SER A 180 -8.23 -6.35 10.46
CA SER A 180 -7.63 -7.31 11.39
C SER A 180 -7.39 -6.69 12.78
N LEU A 181 -6.81 -5.49 12.83
CA LEU A 181 -6.61 -4.78 14.10
C LEU A 181 -7.93 -4.33 14.73
N SER A 182 -8.93 -3.97 13.91
CA SER A 182 -10.28 -3.66 14.38
C SER A 182 -10.96 -4.89 14.99
N ALA A 183 -10.88 -6.04 14.32
CA ALA A 183 -11.40 -7.31 14.84
C ALA A 183 -10.74 -7.65 16.19
N ILE A 184 -9.42 -7.59 16.28
CA ILE A 184 -8.68 -7.88 17.53
C ILE A 184 -9.08 -6.91 18.66
N LYS A 185 -9.42 -5.66 18.33
CA LYS A 185 -9.79 -4.63 19.31
C LYS A 185 -11.23 -4.72 19.79
N TYR A 186 -12.17 -5.03 18.90
CA TYR A 186 -13.60 -4.90 19.15
C TYR A 186 -14.38 -6.20 19.18
N ALA A 187 -13.80 -7.28 18.64
CA ALA A 187 -14.39 -8.63 18.67
C ALA A 187 -13.58 -9.59 19.54
N ASP A 188 -13.98 -10.84 19.55
CA ASP A 188 -13.27 -11.94 20.22
C ASP A 188 -12.53 -12.76 19.16
N VAL A 189 -11.22 -12.52 19.05
CA VAL A 189 -10.36 -13.20 18.05
C VAL A 189 -9.52 -14.26 18.75
N LYS A 190 -9.82 -15.53 18.47
CA LYS A 190 -9.12 -16.69 19.03
C LYS A 190 -8.17 -17.28 18.00
N PRO A 191 -6.88 -17.39 18.32
CA PRO A 191 -5.92 -18.02 17.43
C PRO A 191 -6.12 -19.55 17.41
N ILE A 192 -6.12 -20.11 16.21
CA ILE A 192 -6.06 -21.55 15.98
C ILE A 192 -4.60 -21.92 15.74
N ARG A 193 -4.09 -22.91 16.48
CA ARG A 193 -2.67 -23.24 16.50
C ARG A 193 -2.41 -24.64 15.95
N ASP A 194 -1.24 -24.81 15.36
CA ASP A 194 -0.72 -26.13 14.98
C ASP A 194 -0.06 -26.85 16.19
N GLU A 195 0.46 -28.04 15.93
CA GLU A 195 1.17 -28.86 16.92
C GLU A 195 2.46 -28.23 17.47
N ASN A 196 3.03 -27.26 16.76
CA ASN A 196 4.22 -26.51 17.15
C ASN A 196 3.88 -25.17 17.83
N ASN A 197 2.60 -24.96 18.15
CA ASN A 197 2.07 -23.75 18.77
C ASN A 197 2.13 -22.48 17.88
N TYR A 198 2.32 -22.62 16.56
CA TYR A 198 2.19 -21.50 15.63
C TYR A 198 0.73 -21.26 15.27
N ILE A 199 0.36 -19.98 15.14
CA ILE A 199 -0.99 -19.57 14.74
C ILE A 199 -1.14 -19.76 13.24
N ILE A 200 -2.09 -20.58 12.85
CA ILE A 200 -2.35 -20.95 11.45
C ILE A 200 -3.69 -20.42 10.93
N ASP A 201 -4.62 -20.09 11.83
CA ASP A 201 -5.93 -19.54 11.48
C ASP A 201 -6.54 -18.80 12.68
N PHE A 202 -7.70 -18.19 12.49
CA PHE A 202 -8.40 -17.40 13.50
C PHE A 202 -9.90 -17.73 13.53
N ASP A 203 -10.44 -17.89 14.72
CA ASP A 203 -11.88 -17.89 14.96
C ASP A 203 -12.27 -16.49 15.49
N THR A 204 -13.14 -15.80 14.75
CA THR A 204 -13.56 -14.44 15.10
C THR A 204 -15.04 -14.40 15.42
N ASN A 205 -15.38 -14.03 16.64
CA ASN A 205 -16.75 -13.96 17.12
C ASN A 205 -17.08 -12.53 17.56
N GLY A 206 -18.22 -12.01 17.11
CA GLY A 206 -18.70 -10.67 17.37
C GLY A 206 -18.49 -9.69 16.22
N ASP A 207 -19.20 -8.57 16.28
CA ASP A 207 -19.13 -7.50 15.28
C ASP A 207 -17.99 -6.54 15.55
N PHE A 208 -17.38 -6.02 14.51
CA PHE A 208 -16.34 -5.01 14.56
C PHE A 208 -16.46 -4.01 13.39
N PRO A 209 -15.98 -2.76 13.57
CA PRO A 209 -15.95 -1.77 12.50
C PRO A 209 -15.07 -2.23 11.34
N LYS A 210 -15.56 -2.12 10.09
CA LYS A 210 -14.83 -2.48 8.88
C LYS A 210 -14.44 -1.23 8.10
N PHE A 211 -13.20 -1.19 7.64
CA PHE A 211 -12.65 -0.08 6.88
C PHE A 211 -13.40 0.13 5.55
N GLY A 212 -13.57 1.40 5.16
CA GLY A 212 -14.30 1.77 3.95
C GLY A 212 -15.81 1.96 4.13
N ASN A 213 -16.30 1.96 5.38
CA ASN A 213 -17.73 2.15 5.69
C ASN A 213 -18.00 3.42 6.52
N ASP A 214 -17.12 4.44 6.43
CA ASP A 214 -17.25 5.72 7.14
C ASP A 214 -17.38 5.56 8.66
N ASP A 215 -16.58 4.66 9.24
CA ASP A 215 -16.52 4.44 10.68
C ASP A 215 -15.20 4.94 11.27
N ASN A 216 -15.26 6.06 11.98
CA ASN A 216 -14.10 6.72 12.57
C ASN A 216 -13.25 5.81 13.50
N ARG A 217 -13.81 4.72 14.03
CA ARG A 217 -13.07 3.80 14.91
C ARG A 217 -12.00 3.03 14.15
N VAL A 218 -12.34 2.49 12.98
CA VAL A 218 -11.40 1.77 12.13
C VAL A 218 -10.57 2.70 11.27
N ASP A 219 -11.13 3.84 10.84
CA ASP A 219 -10.41 4.85 10.05
C ASP A 219 -9.20 5.42 10.84
N LYS A 220 -9.36 5.64 12.15
CA LYS A 220 -8.24 6.02 13.02
C LYS A 220 -7.17 4.93 13.13
N ILE A 221 -7.55 3.66 13.08
CA ILE A 221 -6.58 2.55 13.03
C ILE A 221 -5.79 2.61 11.73
N ALA A 222 -6.47 2.79 10.59
CA ALA A 222 -5.82 2.92 9.29
C ALA A 222 -4.88 4.13 9.22
N GLN A 223 -5.32 5.29 9.70
CA GLN A 223 -4.49 6.50 9.78
C GLN A 223 -3.23 6.28 10.64
N ASP A 224 -3.36 5.66 11.82
CA ASP A 224 -2.22 5.37 12.68
C ASP A 224 -1.23 4.39 12.03
N ILE A 225 -1.70 3.37 11.29
CA ILE A 225 -0.84 2.46 10.53
C ILE A 225 0.03 3.23 9.54
N ILE A 226 -0.59 4.12 8.74
CA ILE A 226 0.11 4.93 7.73
C ILE A 226 1.09 5.90 8.39
N GLN A 227 0.64 6.69 9.36
CA GLN A 227 1.47 7.70 10.02
C GLN A 227 2.73 7.09 10.63
N ARG A 228 2.61 5.93 11.27
CA ARG A 228 3.76 5.23 11.84
C ARG A 228 4.68 4.63 10.77
N ALA A 229 4.14 4.11 9.67
CA ALA A 229 4.96 3.62 8.56
C ALA A 229 5.76 4.76 7.91
N VAL A 230 5.10 5.89 7.62
CA VAL A 230 5.71 7.08 7.03
C VAL A 230 6.78 7.68 7.94
N SER A 231 6.50 7.85 9.23
CA SER A 231 7.48 8.42 10.17
C SER A 231 8.78 7.62 10.25
N TYR A 232 8.72 6.30 10.15
CA TYR A 232 9.91 5.44 10.18
C TYR A 232 10.69 5.43 8.86
N THR A 233 10.02 5.56 7.71
CA THR A 233 10.70 5.62 6.41
C THR A 233 11.34 6.98 6.16
N HIS A 234 10.68 8.09 6.47
CA HIS A 234 11.21 9.45 6.27
C HIS A 234 12.39 9.81 7.18
N LEU A 235 12.48 9.23 8.36
CA LEU A 235 13.61 9.47 9.27
C LEU A 235 14.91 8.74 8.85
N ARG A 236 14.88 7.91 7.80
CA ARG A 236 15.97 6.98 7.45
C ARG A 236 16.28 6.92 5.95
N ALA A 237 15.48 7.58 5.11
CA ALA A 237 15.68 7.66 3.66
C ALA A 237 16.74 8.70 3.28
#